data_d2df1304d2d4d3bcc517bc56b119386a
#
_entry.id   d2df1304d2d4d3bcc517bc56b119386a
#
_cell.length_a   1.000
_cell.length_b   1.000
_cell.length_c   1.000
_cell.angle_alpha   90.00
_cell.angle_beta   90.00
_cell.angle_gamma   90.00
#
_symmetry.space_group_name_H-M   'P 1'
#
loop_
_entity.id
_entity.type
_entity.pdbx_description
1 polymer ?
#
loop_
_entity_poly.entity_id
_entity_poly.type
_entity_poly.pdbx_seq_one_letter_code
_entity_poly.pdbx_strand_id
1 'polypeptide(L)'
;MEVRLQARARDKHEKATKETLQRLHQVLSTRGTRFHNFFKDLLSTSKRVFHAMFTNTYGVLYEQNSSLFMDMFKELENYYAKGTVDLDEAMDNFFNILYQKMFVVLNSQYKFDDKYLECVREHMKEMRPFGDVPQKLGVQIKRSFVATRTFSQALTVAADVLKNMQSLKPSPDCAAALTRMTVCPSCSGITGNVLACGDMCANVMKGCLAQHAALDAEWNHFVEAVDKVADRLLGPFNIEMLVRPINLKISEAIMVFQENGHDVSQRIFTGCGRPVLGRRRRRDNRELELESLNFDQETQTDDRPSTAAILEKLVKETRQRVRDSRQFWVYLPYKLCNDGLVVPASNTKECWNGTHVDEYIYPVSSDGETQILNPEVRSSGPRPTIARDQIFALTTITNRLKSAFNGQDVDWIDTEDTEWSGSGSGSGDSIDQDPITDDEDGFKEGSGYEPKSSLPEIPKKLPPAVHPEVVPPRMDVEQKTSSSNNNRTSTVENGASRPKMSLSRALTSYLVPIVVMWFGGCLTEWL
;
A
#
# COMPACT_ATOMS: atom_id res chain seq x y z
N MET A 1 22.68 30.16 -36.68
CA MET A 1 23.50 29.71 -35.55
C MET A 1 22.67 29.55 -34.29
N GLU A 2 21.89 30.53 -33.92
CA GLU A 2 21.03 30.55 -32.70
C GLU A 2 20.11 29.32 -32.58
N VAL A 3 19.35 28.96 -33.61
CA VAL A 3 18.47 27.78 -33.62
C VAL A 3 19.20 26.48 -33.28
N ARG A 4 20.44 26.32 -33.73
CA ARG A 4 21.25 25.13 -33.40
C ARG A 4 21.70 25.13 -31.94
N LEU A 5 21.99 26.30 -31.38
CA LEU A 5 22.39 26.44 -29.99
C LEU A 5 21.22 26.20 -29.04
N GLN A 6 20.04 26.74 -29.39
CA GLN A 6 18.80 26.46 -28.66
C GLN A 6 18.42 24.97 -28.68
N ALA A 7 18.52 24.31 -29.85
CA ALA A 7 18.28 22.86 -29.95
C ALA A 7 19.23 22.08 -29.05
N ARG A 8 20.54 22.41 -29.04
CA ARG A 8 21.54 21.73 -28.21
C ARG A 8 21.28 21.94 -26.72
N ALA A 9 20.94 23.16 -26.29
CA ALA A 9 20.63 23.47 -24.90
C ALA A 9 19.38 22.72 -24.43
N ARG A 10 18.33 22.69 -25.27
CA ARG A 10 17.11 21.91 -25.05
C ARG A 10 17.40 20.42 -24.92
N ASP A 11 18.13 19.84 -25.88
CA ASP A 11 18.42 18.41 -25.88
C ASP A 11 19.22 17.97 -24.63
N LYS A 12 20.17 18.83 -24.19
CA LYS A 12 20.90 18.59 -22.94
C LYS A 12 19.99 18.59 -21.72
N HIS A 13 19.08 19.56 -21.64
CA HIS A 13 18.09 19.65 -20.56
C HIS A 13 17.12 18.47 -20.60
N GLU A 14 16.54 18.12 -21.76
CA GLU A 14 15.64 16.97 -21.91
C GLU A 14 16.32 15.68 -21.46
N LYS A 15 17.58 15.46 -21.85
CA LYS A 15 18.35 14.29 -21.44
C LYS A 15 18.54 14.22 -19.93
N ALA A 16 18.97 15.32 -19.28
CA ALA A 16 19.19 15.37 -17.84
C ALA A 16 17.89 15.16 -17.05
N THR A 17 16.79 15.78 -17.49
CA THR A 17 15.47 15.60 -16.91
C THR A 17 15.02 14.15 -17.03
N LYS A 18 15.11 13.57 -18.23
CA LYS A 18 14.75 12.18 -18.50
C LYS A 18 15.55 11.20 -17.64
N GLU A 19 16.87 11.38 -17.54
CA GLU A 19 17.72 10.52 -16.70
C GLU A 19 17.33 10.58 -15.22
N THR A 20 16.99 11.78 -14.73
CA THR A 20 16.56 11.94 -13.33
C THR A 20 15.21 11.28 -13.05
N LEU A 21 14.23 11.47 -13.94
CA LEU A 21 12.93 10.80 -13.85
C LEU A 21 13.05 9.28 -13.99
N GLN A 22 13.93 8.82 -14.90
CA GLN A 22 14.16 7.39 -15.13
C GLN A 22 14.74 6.68 -13.92
N ARG A 23 15.63 7.32 -13.16
CA ARG A 23 16.16 6.73 -11.91
C ARG A 23 15.05 6.45 -10.90
N LEU A 24 14.16 7.42 -10.65
CA LEU A 24 13.04 7.23 -9.73
C LEU A 24 12.01 6.22 -10.29
N HIS A 25 11.71 6.29 -11.60
CA HIS A 25 10.87 5.30 -12.28
C HIS A 25 11.37 3.88 -12.05
N GLN A 26 12.67 3.63 -12.27
CA GLN A 26 13.26 2.30 -12.11
C GLN A 26 13.15 1.81 -10.66
N VAL A 27 13.38 2.67 -9.68
CA VAL A 27 13.22 2.32 -8.26
C VAL A 27 11.78 1.87 -7.97
N LEU A 28 10.77 2.65 -8.34
CA LEU A 28 9.37 2.33 -8.05
C LEU A 28 8.89 1.10 -8.83
N SER A 29 9.24 0.99 -10.12
CA SER A 29 8.90 -0.15 -10.97
C SER A 29 9.50 -1.46 -10.43
N THR A 30 10.78 -1.45 -10.06
CA THR A 30 11.44 -2.63 -9.48
C THR A 30 10.79 -3.04 -8.17
N ARG A 31 10.48 -2.09 -7.28
CA ARG A 31 9.79 -2.39 -6.01
C ARG A 31 8.38 -2.92 -6.24
N GLY A 32 7.64 -2.34 -7.18
CA GLY A 32 6.30 -2.84 -7.57
C GLY A 32 6.35 -4.28 -8.08
N THR A 33 7.29 -4.60 -8.97
CA THR A 33 7.47 -5.95 -9.50
C THR A 33 7.87 -6.95 -8.42
N ARG A 34 8.80 -6.61 -7.54
CA ARG A 34 9.19 -7.48 -6.41
C ARG A 34 8.01 -7.75 -5.47
N PHE A 35 7.23 -6.74 -5.14
CA PHE A 35 6.05 -6.91 -4.29
C PHE A 35 4.97 -7.78 -4.98
N HIS A 36 4.73 -7.56 -6.25
CA HIS A 36 3.80 -8.36 -7.05
C HIS A 36 4.21 -9.83 -7.10
N ASN A 37 5.48 -10.11 -7.40
CA ASN A 37 6.00 -11.47 -7.46
C ASN A 37 5.92 -12.16 -6.09
N PHE A 38 6.36 -11.47 -5.03
CA PHE A 38 6.24 -11.99 -3.67
C PHE A 38 4.82 -12.42 -3.34
N PHE A 39 3.82 -11.59 -3.65
CA PHE A 39 2.43 -11.94 -3.36
C PHE A 39 1.94 -13.14 -4.18
N LYS A 40 2.29 -13.23 -5.47
CA LYS A 40 1.96 -14.39 -6.30
C LYS A 40 2.58 -15.68 -5.74
N ASP A 41 3.82 -15.62 -5.33
CA ASP A 41 4.53 -16.77 -4.75
C ASP A 41 3.93 -17.18 -3.40
N LEU A 42 3.57 -16.20 -2.56
CA LEU A 42 2.88 -16.44 -1.31
C LEU A 42 1.54 -17.18 -1.53
N LEU A 43 0.70 -16.70 -2.47
CA LEU A 43 -0.60 -17.29 -2.76
C LEU A 43 -0.47 -18.70 -3.36
N SER A 44 0.44 -18.88 -4.30
CA SER A 44 0.75 -20.18 -4.92
C SER A 44 1.26 -21.20 -3.89
N THR A 45 2.17 -20.76 -3.02
CA THR A 45 2.70 -21.63 -1.95
C THR A 45 1.61 -22.00 -0.96
N SER A 46 0.77 -21.03 -0.54
CA SER A 46 -0.35 -21.32 0.36
C SER A 46 -1.34 -22.33 -0.25
N LYS A 47 -1.66 -22.20 -1.54
CA LYS A 47 -2.51 -23.14 -2.28
C LYS A 47 -1.94 -24.56 -2.25
N ARG A 48 -0.63 -24.70 -2.45
CA ARG A 48 0.06 -26.00 -2.40
C ARG A 48 0.08 -26.60 -0.99
N VAL A 49 0.41 -25.79 0.02
CA VAL A 49 0.40 -26.23 1.44
C VAL A 49 -1.01 -26.63 1.87
N PHE A 50 -2.02 -25.85 1.46
CA PHE A 50 -3.42 -26.16 1.68
C PHE A 50 -3.78 -27.55 1.11
N HIS A 51 -3.47 -27.78 -0.16
CA HIS A 51 -3.75 -29.05 -0.82
C HIS A 51 -3.08 -30.22 -0.11
N ALA A 52 -1.80 -30.11 0.22
CA ALA A 52 -1.05 -31.16 0.91
C ALA A 52 -1.67 -31.47 2.30
N MET A 53 -1.94 -30.45 3.10
CA MET A 53 -2.52 -30.63 4.44
C MET A 53 -3.91 -31.26 4.35
N PHE A 54 -4.79 -30.80 3.46
CA PHE A 54 -6.14 -31.32 3.33
C PHE A 54 -6.16 -32.74 2.77
N THR A 55 -5.26 -33.08 1.85
CA THR A 55 -5.11 -34.47 1.37
C THR A 55 -4.69 -35.41 2.51
N ASN A 56 -3.74 -34.98 3.32
CA ASN A 56 -3.24 -35.81 4.46
C ASN A 56 -4.31 -35.93 5.57
N THR A 57 -5.07 -34.87 5.83
CA THR A 57 -6.02 -34.84 6.95
C THR A 57 -7.37 -35.46 6.58
N TYR A 58 -7.90 -35.16 5.40
CA TYR A 58 -9.26 -35.58 5.00
C TYR A 58 -9.28 -36.66 3.91
N GLY A 59 -8.13 -37.00 3.31
CA GLY A 59 -7.99 -38.09 2.34
C GLY A 59 -8.97 -38.03 1.20
N VAL A 60 -9.63 -39.17 0.94
CA VAL A 60 -10.58 -39.35 -0.18
C VAL A 60 -11.75 -38.33 -0.16
N LEU A 61 -12.19 -37.90 1.03
CA LEU A 61 -13.28 -36.91 1.14
C LEU A 61 -12.84 -35.56 0.57
N TYR A 62 -11.60 -35.16 0.80
CA TYR A 62 -11.05 -33.96 0.20
C TYR A 62 -10.83 -34.14 -1.30
N GLU A 63 -10.26 -35.26 -1.74
CA GLU A 63 -9.99 -35.50 -3.15
C GLU A 63 -11.24 -35.39 -4.02
N GLN A 64 -12.37 -35.96 -3.55
CA GLN A 64 -13.67 -35.90 -4.24
C GLN A 64 -14.25 -34.47 -4.31
N ASN A 65 -13.85 -33.56 -3.44
CA ASN A 65 -14.36 -32.19 -3.33
C ASN A 65 -13.29 -31.12 -3.50
N SER A 66 -12.08 -31.48 -3.94
CA SER A 66 -10.92 -30.58 -4.03
C SER A 66 -11.16 -29.40 -4.99
N SER A 67 -12.02 -29.56 -6.01
CA SER A 67 -12.36 -28.48 -6.93
C SER A 67 -12.91 -27.25 -6.22
N LEU A 68 -13.75 -27.42 -5.19
CA LEU A 68 -14.32 -26.32 -4.40
C LEU A 68 -13.22 -25.41 -3.82
N PHE A 69 -12.20 -26.00 -3.25
CA PHE A 69 -11.08 -25.26 -2.64
C PHE A 69 -10.18 -24.63 -3.70
N MET A 70 -9.98 -25.33 -4.82
CA MET A 70 -9.22 -24.77 -5.95
C MET A 70 -9.94 -23.58 -6.59
N ASP A 71 -11.27 -23.64 -6.69
CA ASP A 71 -12.10 -22.52 -7.19
C ASP A 71 -12.01 -21.31 -6.24
N MET A 72 -12.05 -21.52 -4.91
CA MET A 72 -11.82 -20.43 -3.95
C MET A 72 -10.46 -19.73 -4.19
N PHE A 73 -9.37 -20.48 -4.32
CA PHE A 73 -8.05 -19.88 -4.62
C PHE A 73 -8.05 -19.16 -5.97
N LYS A 74 -8.73 -19.71 -6.98
CA LYS A 74 -8.86 -19.09 -8.29
C LYS A 74 -9.60 -17.74 -8.23
N GLU A 75 -10.66 -17.64 -7.41
CA GLU A 75 -11.35 -16.37 -7.21
C GLU A 75 -10.44 -15.34 -6.52
N LEU A 76 -9.64 -15.74 -5.53
CA LEU A 76 -8.65 -14.87 -4.91
C LEU A 76 -7.55 -14.44 -5.90
N GLU A 77 -7.07 -15.34 -6.75
CA GLU A 77 -6.12 -15.05 -7.83
C GLU A 77 -6.73 -14.08 -8.87
N ASN A 78 -7.99 -14.30 -9.27
CA ASN A 78 -8.73 -13.44 -10.20
C ASN A 78 -8.94 -12.03 -9.63
N TYR A 79 -9.33 -11.92 -8.36
CA TYR A 79 -9.46 -10.62 -7.70
C TYR A 79 -8.14 -9.85 -7.73
N TYR A 80 -7.05 -10.50 -7.34
CA TYR A 80 -5.75 -9.83 -7.34
C TYR A 80 -5.31 -9.41 -8.75
N ALA A 81 -5.55 -10.24 -9.75
CA ALA A 81 -5.17 -9.96 -11.13
C ALA A 81 -6.05 -8.87 -11.76
N LYS A 82 -7.36 -9.00 -11.68
CA LYS A 82 -8.32 -8.18 -12.43
C LYS A 82 -9.14 -7.21 -11.56
N GLY A 83 -9.46 -7.57 -10.32
CA GLY A 83 -10.33 -6.78 -9.43
C GLY A 83 -11.83 -6.91 -9.72
N THR A 84 -12.24 -7.81 -10.62
CA THR A 84 -13.63 -7.95 -11.08
C THR A 84 -14.48 -8.89 -10.21
N VAL A 85 -13.87 -9.53 -9.22
CA VAL A 85 -14.54 -10.48 -8.31
C VAL A 85 -14.99 -9.74 -7.06
N ASP A 86 -16.26 -9.92 -6.66
CA ASP A 86 -16.69 -9.55 -5.32
C ASP A 86 -16.21 -10.60 -4.32
N LEU A 87 -15.32 -10.19 -3.41
CA LEU A 87 -14.72 -11.11 -2.43
C LEU A 87 -15.69 -11.56 -1.35
N ASP A 88 -16.69 -10.73 -0.99
CA ASP A 88 -17.72 -11.12 -0.03
C ASP A 88 -18.60 -12.20 -0.63
N GLU A 89 -19.08 -11.99 -1.87
CA GLU A 89 -19.90 -12.97 -2.59
C GLU A 89 -19.12 -14.28 -2.84
N ALA A 90 -17.85 -14.19 -3.24
CA ALA A 90 -17.01 -15.36 -3.50
C ALA A 90 -16.81 -16.21 -2.23
N MET A 91 -16.55 -15.57 -1.08
CA MET A 91 -16.37 -16.28 0.19
C MET A 91 -17.70 -16.84 0.73
N ASP A 92 -18.79 -16.10 0.62
CA ASP A 92 -20.11 -16.60 1.00
C ASP A 92 -20.51 -17.81 0.15
N ASN A 93 -20.30 -17.76 -1.15
CA ASN A 93 -20.56 -18.87 -2.05
C ASN A 93 -19.69 -20.10 -1.72
N PHE A 94 -18.41 -19.89 -1.46
CA PHE A 94 -17.49 -20.96 -1.03
C PHE A 94 -18.03 -21.67 0.24
N PHE A 95 -18.36 -20.92 1.28
CA PHE A 95 -18.87 -21.52 2.54
C PHE A 95 -20.25 -22.14 2.36
N ASN A 96 -21.12 -21.60 1.52
CA ASN A 96 -22.42 -22.18 1.21
C ASN A 96 -22.28 -23.55 0.52
N ILE A 97 -21.40 -23.69 -0.45
CA ILE A 97 -21.14 -24.96 -1.13
C ILE A 97 -20.45 -25.95 -0.18
N LEU A 98 -19.46 -25.48 0.59
CA LEU A 98 -18.76 -26.32 1.58
C LEU A 98 -19.76 -26.94 2.57
N TYR A 99 -20.70 -26.16 3.05
CA TYR A 99 -21.73 -26.64 3.96
C TYR A 99 -22.62 -27.70 3.31
N GLN A 100 -23.16 -27.45 2.14
CA GLN A 100 -23.98 -28.45 1.45
C GLN A 100 -23.24 -29.78 1.29
N LYS A 101 -21.96 -29.71 0.91
CA LYS A 101 -21.12 -30.91 0.78
C LYS A 101 -20.91 -31.63 2.11
N MET A 102 -20.62 -30.88 3.17
CA MET A 102 -20.46 -31.47 4.51
C MET A 102 -21.77 -32.05 5.05
N PHE A 103 -22.91 -31.38 4.83
CA PHE A 103 -24.22 -31.90 5.21
C PHE A 103 -24.54 -33.23 4.51
N VAL A 104 -24.24 -33.33 3.20
CA VAL A 104 -24.43 -34.56 2.43
C VAL A 104 -23.50 -35.69 2.95
N VAL A 105 -22.25 -35.38 3.25
CA VAL A 105 -21.29 -36.36 3.79
C VAL A 105 -21.76 -36.88 5.16
N LEU A 106 -22.16 -35.98 6.05
CA LEU A 106 -22.62 -36.34 7.41
C LEU A 106 -23.91 -37.19 7.37
N ASN A 107 -24.76 -36.94 6.39
CA ASN A 107 -26.04 -37.60 6.23
C ASN A 107 -26.07 -38.57 5.02
N SER A 108 -24.97 -39.28 4.78
CA SER A 108 -24.73 -40.13 3.60
C SER A 108 -25.73 -41.29 3.44
N GLN A 109 -26.50 -41.62 4.50
CA GLN A 109 -27.60 -42.60 4.46
C GLN A 109 -28.86 -42.12 3.71
N TYR A 110 -28.94 -40.81 3.43
CA TYR A 110 -30.08 -40.23 2.73
C TYR A 110 -29.74 -39.82 1.29
N LYS A 111 -30.75 -39.69 0.45
CA LYS A 111 -30.66 -39.06 -0.87
C LYS A 111 -31.25 -37.67 -0.80
N PHE A 112 -30.51 -36.69 -1.32
CA PHE A 112 -30.95 -35.33 -1.41
C PHE A 112 -31.09 -34.94 -2.88
N ASP A 113 -32.20 -34.32 -3.24
CA ASP A 113 -32.38 -33.66 -4.53
C ASP A 113 -31.96 -32.19 -4.44
N ASP A 114 -31.90 -31.52 -5.59
CA ASP A 114 -31.45 -30.10 -5.67
C ASP A 114 -32.39 -29.17 -4.88
N LYS A 115 -33.71 -29.49 -4.85
CA LYS A 115 -34.69 -28.69 -4.08
C LYS A 115 -34.47 -28.82 -2.58
N TYR A 116 -34.11 -30.02 -2.13
CA TYR A 116 -33.78 -30.23 -0.72
C TYR A 116 -32.50 -29.49 -0.32
N LEU A 117 -31.49 -29.54 -1.17
CA LEU A 117 -30.25 -28.83 -0.93
C LEU A 117 -30.41 -27.29 -0.96
N GLU A 118 -31.36 -26.79 -1.74
CA GLU A 118 -31.75 -25.38 -1.69
C GLU A 118 -32.39 -25.01 -0.36
N CYS A 119 -33.35 -25.80 0.14
CA CYS A 119 -33.91 -25.62 1.47
C CYS A 119 -32.82 -25.69 2.58
N VAL A 120 -31.90 -26.62 2.46
CA VAL A 120 -30.74 -26.70 3.35
C VAL A 120 -29.94 -25.39 3.36
N ARG A 121 -29.71 -24.81 2.19
CA ARG A 121 -28.95 -23.54 2.04
C ARG A 121 -29.66 -22.36 2.71
N GLU A 122 -31.00 -22.28 2.58
CA GLU A 122 -31.78 -21.21 3.21
C GLU A 122 -31.70 -21.28 4.75
N HIS A 123 -31.87 -22.48 5.32
CA HIS A 123 -31.82 -22.67 6.78
C HIS A 123 -30.41 -22.44 7.36
N MET A 124 -29.38 -22.58 6.54
CA MET A 124 -27.99 -22.34 6.99
C MET A 124 -27.70 -20.94 7.45
N LYS A 125 -28.25 -19.95 6.75
CA LYS A 125 -28.00 -18.53 7.05
C LYS A 125 -28.41 -18.19 8.47
N GLU A 126 -29.45 -18.86 8.98
CA GLU A 126 -29.94 -18.69 10.35
C GLU A 126 -29.10 -19.45 11.38
N MET A 127 -28.68 -20.68 11.05
CA MET A 127 -28.03 -21.59 12.01
C MET A 127 -26.54 -21.36 12.24
N ARG A 128 -25.85 -20.68 11.32
CA ARG A 128 -24.40 -20.39 11.36
C ARG A 128 -23.55 -21.61 11.78
N PRO A 129 -23.59 -22.72 11.06
CA PRO A 129 -23.03 -23.99 11.49
C PRO A 129 -21.48 -24.00 11.59
N PHE A 130 -20.81 -23.07 10.95
CA PHE A 130 -19.38 -22.81 11.05
C PHE A 130 -19.04 -21.76 12.12
N GLY A 131 -20.00 -21.37 12.97
CA GLY A 131 -19.82 -20.28 13.90
C GLY A 131 -19.57 -18.94 13.20
N ASP A 132 -18.63 -18.17 13.69
CA ASP A 132 -18.28 -16.86 13.17
C ASP A 132 -17.06 -16.86 12.21
N VAL A 133 -16.49 -18.05 11.94
CA VAL A 133 -15.29 -18.21 11.09
C VAL A 133 -15.51 -17.66 9.68
N PRO A 134 -16.62 -17.97 8.97
CA PRO A 134 -16.85 -17.44 7.63
C PRO A 134 -16.84 -15.90 7.59
N GLN A 135 -17.56 -15.28 8.50
CA GLN A 135 -17.68 -13.83 8.58
C GLN A 135 -16.33 -13.16 8.91
N LYS A 136 -15.60 -13.70 9.90
CA LYS A 136 -14.27 -13.17 10.28
C LYS A 136 -13.27 -13.34 9.16
N LEU A 137 -13.27 -14.49 8.51
CA LEU A 137 -12.33 -14.79 7.42
C LEU A 137 -12.64 -13.93 6.19
N GLY A 138 -13.92 -13.79 5.79
CA GLY A 138 -14.35 -12.95 4.68
C GLY A 138 -13.89 -11.50 4.86
N VAL A 139 -14.18 -10.89 6.02
CA VAL A 139 -13.74 -9.51 6.32
C VAL A 139 -12.21 -9.37 6.28
N GLN A 140 -11.45 -10.35 6.81
CA GLN A 140 -9.99 -10.32 6.78
C GLN A 140 -9.45 -10.45 5.35
N ILE A 141 -10.00 -11.38 4.55
CA ILE A 141 -9.65 -11.55 3.14
C ILE A 141 -9.89 -10.26 2.38
N LYS A 142 -11.10 -9.71 2.45
CA LYS A 142 -11.44 -8.47 1.74
C LYS A 142 -10.43 -7.36 2.06
N ARG A 143 -10.26 -7.01 3.33
CA ARG A 143 -9.37 -5.91 3.74
C ARG A 143 -7.92 -6.13 3.32
N SER A 144 -7.38 -7.33 3.49
CA SER A 144 -5.98 -7.61 3.18
C SER A 144 -5.73 -7.68 1.67
N PHE A 145 -6.64 -8.29 0.90
CA PHE A 145 -6.51 -8.35 -0.56
C PHE A 145 -6.68 -6.99 -1.23
N VAL A 146 -7.68 -6.20 -0.80
CA VAL A 146 -7.86 -4.83 -1.28
C VAL A 146 -6.61 -3.99 -1.02
N ALA A 147 -6.09 -4.00 0.21
CA ALA A 147 -4.89 -3.24 0.55
C ALA A 147 -3.65 -3.70 -0.26
N THR A 148 -3.46 -5.02 -0.40
CA THR A 148 -2.33 -5.60 -1.13
C THR A 148 -2.39 -5.25 -2.62
N ARG A 149 -3.55 -5.41 -3.26
CA ARG A 149 -3.75 -5.06 -4.67
C ARG A 149 -3.55 -3.56 -4.90
N THR A 150 -4.18 -2.71 -4.08
CA THR A 150 -4.09 -1.26 -4.21
C THR A 150 -2.65 -0.77 -4.02
N PHE A 151 -1.92 -1.33 -3.05
CA PHE A 151 -0.51 -1.00 -2.84
C PHE A 151 0.36 -1.37 -4.06
N SER A 152 0.17 -2.56 -4.62
CA SER A 152 0.88 -2.99 -5.83
C SER A 152 0.60 -2.08 -7.03
N GLN A 153 -0.67 -1.77 -7.28
CA GLN A 153 -1.07 -0.89 -8.37
C GLN A 153 -0.59 0.56 -8.17
N ALA A 154 -0.57 1.05 -6.95
CA ALA A 154 -0.08 2.39 -6.64
C ALA A 154 1.37 2.58 -7.09
N LEU A 155 2.22 1.58 -6.88
CA LEU A 155 3.61 1.61 -7.33
C LEU A 155 3.72 1.60 -8.88
N THR A 156 2.86 0.84 -9.54
CA THR A 156 2.80 0.80 -11.01
C THR A 156 2.36 2.14 -11.58
N VAL A 157 1.26 2.71 -11.08
CA VAL A 157 0.75 4.02 -11.51
C VAL A 157 1.79 5.12 -11.29
N ALA A 158 2.46 5.13 -10.14
CA ALA A 158 3.52 6.12 -9.88
C ALA A 158 4.71 5.98 -10.83
N ALA A 159 5.10 4.75 -11.18
CA ALA A 159 6.14 4.50 -12.18
C ALA A 159 5.68 4.99 -13.57
N ASP A 160 4.43 4.75 -13.96
CA ASP A 160 3.89 5.18 -15.25
C ASP A 160 3.78 6.71 -15.34
N VAL A 161 3.38 7.38 -14.26
CA VAL A 161 3.41 8.85 -14.15
C VAL A 161 4.81 9.38 -14.45
N LEU A 162 5.83 8.84 -13.79
CA LEU A 162 7.22 9.25 -14.04
C LEU A 162 7.67 8.99 -15.48
N LYS A 163 7.27 7.86 -16.06
CA LYS A 163 7.56 7.50 -17.46
C LYS A 163 6.89 8.48 -18.42
N ASN A 164 5.60 8.77 -18.24
CA ASN A 164 4.83 9.64 -19.11
C ASN A 164 5.34 11.09 -19.05
N MET A 165 5.71 11.58 -17.86
CA MET A 165 6.25 12.92 -17.68
C MET A 165 7.61 13.14 -18.37
N GLN A 166 8.33 12.07 -18.75
CA GLN A 166 9.55 12.17 -19.56
C GLN A 166 9.28 12.65 -21.00
N SER A 167 8.04 12.59 -21.47
CA SER A 167 7.66 12.99 -22.82
C SER A 167 7.38 14.49 -22.97
N LEU A 168 7.30 15.23 -21.85
CA LEU A 168 7.11 16.68 -21.88
C LEU A 168 8.33 17.39 -22.46
N LYS A 169 8.08 18.24 -23.44
CA LYS A 169 9.12 19.04 -24.10
C LYS A 169 9.16 20.44 -23.53
N PRO A 170 10.35 21.03 -23.37
CA PRO A 170 10.51 22.43 -22.96
C PRO A 170 9.85 23.39 -23.96
N SER A 171 9.30 24.48 -23.46
CA SER A 171 8.75 25.56 -24.29
C SER A 171 9.84 26.30 -25.06
N PRO A 172 9.50 27.04 -26.14
CA PRO A 172 10.47 27.90 -26.83
C PRO A 172 11.15 28.91 -25.90
N ASP A 173 10.40 29.52 -24.96
CA ASP A 173 10.92 30.47 -23.98
C ASP A 173 11.93 29.79 -23.03
N CYS A 174 11.64 28.55 -22.60
CA CYS A 174 12.58 27.74 -21.85
C CYS A 174 13.86 27.48 -22.66
N ALA A 175 13.75 27.07 -23.93
CA ALA A 175 14.91 26.82 -24.79
C ALA A 175 15.78 28.07 -24.95
N ALA A 176 15.18 29.25 -25.08
CA ALA A 176 15.88 30.52 -25.14
C ALA A 176 16.60 30.84 -23.80
N ALA A 177 15.92 30.68 -22.67
CA ALA A 177 16.50 30.89 -21.34
C ALA A 177 17.66 29.92 -21.04
N LEU A 178 17.49 28.63 -21.38
CA LEU A 178 18.56 27.63 -21.28
C LEU A 178 19.78 27.99 -22.12
N THR A 179 19.57 28.53 -23.33
CA THR A 179 20.66 28.96 -24.20
C THR A 179 21.38 30.17 -23.61
N ARG A 180 20.64 31.15 -23.12
CA ARG A 180 21.20 32.33 -22.45
C ARG A 180 22.03 31.92 -21.24
N MET A 181 21.56 30.98 -20.45
CA MET A 181 22.25 30.47 -19.27
C MET A 181 23.52 29.69 -19.60
N THR A 182 23.50 28.81 -20.62
CA THR A 182 24.57 27.81 -20.82
C THR A 182 25.50 28.10 -21.98
N VAL A 183 25.12 28.88 -22.98
CA VAL A 183 25.83 29.08 -24.24
C VAL A 183 26.30 30.53 -24.41
N CYS A 184 25.50 31.51 -24.01
CA CYS A 184 25.79 32.90 -24.21
C CYS A 184 27.10 33.42 -23.55
N PRO A 185 27.61 32.85 -22.43
CA PRO A 185 28.94 33.25 -21.94
C PRO A 185 30.02 33.15 -23.00
N SER A 186 30.06 32.01 -23.72
CA SER A 186 31.01 31.77 -24.80
C SER A 186 30.81 32.72 -26.01
N CYS A 187 29.55 33.09 -26.30
CA CYS A 187 29.26 34.07 -27.38
C CYS A 187 29.63 35.50 -27.01
N SER A 188 29.69 35.82 -25.72
CA SER A 188 30.12 37.14 -25.19
C SER A 188 31.62 37.24 -25.03
N GLY A 189 32.39 36.31 -25.58
CA GLY A 189 33.86 36.34 -25.56
C GLY A 189 34.47 35.94 -24.22
N ILE A 190 33.68 35.39 -23.30
CA ILE A 190 34.17 34.89 -22.02
C ILE A 190 34.88 33.56 -22.27
N THR A 191 36.24 33.61 -22.23
CA THR A 191 37.11 32.46 -22.42
C THR A 191 37.44 31.84 -21.09
N GLY A 192 36.52 31.12 -20.52
CA GLY A 192 36.71 30.43 -19.25
C GLY A 192 35.51 29.52 -18.93
N ASN A 193 35.68 28.63 -17.98
CA ASN A 193 34.55 27.76 -17.56
C ASN A 193 33.67 28.49 -16.53
N VAL A 194 33.10 29.64 -16.96
CA VAL A 194 32.21 30.42 -16.11
C VAL A 194 30.84 29.78 -16.15
N LEU A 195 30.35 29.37 -14.99
CA LEU A 195 29.06 28.76 -14.80
C LEU A 195 27.99 29.81 -14.47
N ALA A 196 26.72 29.45 -14.72
CA ALA A 196 25.61 30.31 -14.38
C ALA A 196 25.46 30.51 -12.87
N CYS A 197 24.95 31.65 -12.45
CA CYS A 197 24.62 31.92 -11.05
C CYS A 197 23.53 30.95 -10.56
N GLY A 198 23.60 30.53 -9.32
CA GLY A 198 22.69 29.55 -8.72
C GLY A 198 21.24 29.97 -8.83
N ASP A 199 20.93 31.22 -8.46
CA ASP A 199 19.56 31.76 -8.48
C ASP A 199 19.01 31.93 -9.90
N MET A 200 19.88 32.29 -10.85
CA MET A 200 19.51 32.31 -12.28
C MET A 200 19.14 30.89 -12.75
N CYS A 201 20.00 29.90 -12.45
CA CYS A 201 19.71 28.52 -12.83
C CYS A 201 18.40 28.04 -12.19
N ALA A 202 18.18 28.30 -10.91
CA ALA A 202 16.94 27.96 -10.22
C ALA A 202 15.72 28.57 -10.93
N ASN A 203 15.74 29.85 -11.29
CA ASN A 203 14.66 30.51 -12.00
C ASN A 203 14.43 29.93 -13.40
N VAL A 204 15.48 29.70 -14.17
CA VAL A 204 15.38 29.06 -15.50
C VAL A 204 14.77 27.66 -15.38
N MET A 205 15.30 26.82 -14.46
CA MET A 205 14.81 25.45 -14.30
C MET A 205 13.39 25.38 -13.75
N LYS A 206 13.01 26.24 -12.78
CA LYS A 206 11.64 26.34 -12.28
C LYS A 206 10.67 26.68 -13.41
N GLY A 207 10.99 27.66 -14.24
CA GLY A 207 10.15 28.03 -15.38
C GLY A 207 10.06 26.91 -16.43
N CYS A 208 11.17 26.25 -16.74
CA CYS A 208 11.20 25.12 -17.68
C CYS A 208 10.40 23.91 -17.18
N LEU A 209 10.37 23.68 -15.87
CA LEU A 209 9.74 22.53 -15.24
C LEU A 209 8.40 22.86 -14.55
N ALA A 210 7.82 24.02 -14.81
CA ALA A 210 6.55 24.44 -14.18
C ALA A 210 5.43 23.39 -14.33
N GLN A 211 5.37 22.73 -15.49
CA GLN A 211 4.39 21.67 -15.76
C GLN A 211 4.67 20.37 -14.96
N HIS A 212 5.92 20.09 -14.65
CA HIS A 212 6.31 18.98 -13.76
C HIS A 212 5.99 19.34 -12.30
N ALA A 213 6.26 20.58 -11.89
CA ALA A 213 5.97 21.06 -10.54
C ALA A 213 4.46 21.05 -10.21
N ALA A 214 3.60 21.11 -11.22
CA ALA A 214 2.14 21.00 -11.06
C ALA A 214 1.68 19.65 -10.45
N LEU A 215 2.53 18.61 -10.52
CA LEU A 215 2.22 17.31 -9.95
C LEU A 215 2.53 17.23 -8.45
N ASP A 216 3.28 18.17 -7.89
CA ASP A 216 3.87 18.01 -6.55
C ASP A 216 2.84 17.84 -5.44
N ALA A 217 1.73 18.57 -5.48
CA ALA A 217 0.67 18.47 -4.50
C ALA A 217 0.06 17.06 -4.47
N GLU A 218 -0.35 16.54 -5.64
CA GLU A 218 -0.96 15.22 -5.74
C GLU A 218 0.05 14.10 -5.51
N TRP A 219 1.31 14.30 -5.89
CA TRP A 219 2.40 13.38 -5.57
C TRP A 219 2.62 13.26 -4.06
N ASN A 220 2.59 14.37 -3.33
CA ASN A 220 2.74 14.37 -1.87
C ASN A 220 1.54 13.70 -1.19
N HIS A 221 0.31 13.91 -1.68
CA HIS A 221 -0.88 13.18 -1.22
C HIS A 221 -0.77 11.67 -1.49
N PHE A 222 -0.26 11.29 -2.65
CA PHE A 222 0.03 9.91 -3.00
C PHE A 222 1.05 9.29 -2.05
N VAL A 223 2.18 9.95 -1.79
CA VAL A 223 3.22 9.49 -0.85
C VAL A 223 2.63 9.24 0.54
N GLU A 224 1.81 10.16 1.04
CA GLU A 224 1.14 10.02 2.34
C GLU A 224 0.15 8.84 2.37
N ALA A 225 -0.61 8.65 1.30
CA ALA A 225 -1.57 7.55 1.21
C ALA A 225 -0.88 6.18 1.15
N VAL A 226 0.20 6.05 0.36
CA VAL A 226 1.04 4.84 0.32
C VAL A 226 1.62 4.54 1.70
N ASP A 227 2.10 5.56 2.40
CA ASP A 227 2.64 5.44 3.75
C ASP A 227 1.64 4.84 4.73
N LYS A 228 0.40 5.34 4.73
CA LYS A 228 -0.69 4.84 5.58
C LYS A 228 -1.09 3.40 5.24
N VAL A 229 -1.19 3.05 3.96
CA VAL A 229 -1.51 1.66 3.55
C VAL A 229 -0.38 0.71 3.93
N ALA A 230 0.88 1.13 3.81
CA ALA A 230 2.03 0.35 4.28
C ALA A 230 1.93 0.00 5.78
N ASP A 231 1.47 0.93 6.63
CA ASP A 231 1.21 0.64 8.05
C ASP A 231 0.14 -0.44 8.24
N ARG A 232 -0.92 -0.44 7.41
CA ARG A 232 -1.95 -1.48 7.46
C ARG A 232 -1.41 -2.84 7.02
N LEU A 233 -0.58 -2.88 5.98
CA LEU A 233 0.06 -4.12 5.50
C LEU A 233 1.08 -4.70 6.49
N LEU A 234 1.73 -3.85 7.29
CA LEU A 234 2.61 -4.28 8.38
C LEU A 234 1.86 -4.67 9.65
N GLY A 235 0.58 -4.34 9.74
CA GLY A 235 -0.28 -4.54 10.91
C GLY A 235 -1.53 -5.36 10.59
N PRO A 236 -2.75 -4.80 10.76
CA PRO A 236 -4.00 -5.57 10.73
C PRO A 236 -4.39 -6.12 9.36
N PHE A 237 -3.80 -5.64 8.27
CA PHE A 237 -4.07 -6.13 6.91
C PHE A 237 -2.89 -6.93 6.35
N ASN A 238 -2.08 -7.51 7.23
CA ASN A 238 -0.94 -8.34 6.83
C ASN A 238 -1.42 -9.57 6.08
N ILE A 239 -1.12 -9.60 4.77
CA ILE A 239 -1.59 -10.66 3.88
C ILE A 239 -0.94 -12.03 4.16
N GLU A 240 0.30 -12.05 4.64
CA GLU A 240 0.99 -13.28 5.00
C GLU A 240 0.34 -13.96 6.19
N MET A 241 0.01 -13.20 7.24
CA MET A 241 -0.67 -13.68 8.44
C MET A 241 -2.10 -14.19 8.16
N LEU A 242 -2.65 -13.86 7.01
CA LEU A 242 -3.96 -14.32 6.58
C LEU A 242 -3.86 -15.55 5.66
N VAL A 243 -3.07 -15.45 4.59
CA VAL A 243 -3.05 -16.43 3.50
C VAL A 243 -2.31 -17.69 3.92
N ARG A 244 -1.24 -17.58 4.72
CA ARG A 244 -0.47 -18.72 5.16
C ARG A 244 -1.26 -19.70 6.03
N PRO A 245 -2.00 -19.28 7.08
CA PRO A 245 -2.79 -20.18 7.92
C PRO A 245 -4.24 -20.38 7.41
N ILE A 246 -4.54 -20.07 6.15
CA ILE A 246 -5.92 -20.19 5.62
C ILE A 246 -6.44 -21.63 5.68
N ASN A 247 -5.54 -22.60 5.50
CA ASN A 247 -5.83 -24.03 5.65
C ASN A 247 -6.32 -24.36 7.06
N LEU A 248 -5.66 -23.84 8.10
CA LEU A 248 -6.04 -24.06 9.50
C LEU A 248 -7.39 -23.39 9.81
N LYS A 249 -7.63 -22.17 9.33
CA LYS A 249 -8.90 -21.46 9.55
C LYS A 249 -10.09 -22.16 8.90
N ILE A 250 -9.91 -22.70 7.69
CA ILE A 250 -10.97 -23.46 7.03
C ILE A 250 -11.16 -24.81 7.71
N SER A 251 -10.08 -25.46 8.15
CA SER A 251 -10.17 -26.69 8.95
C SER A 251 -10.90 -26.47 10.28
N GLU A 252 -10.64 -25.34 10.97
CA GLU A 252 -11.39 -24.93 12.18
C GLU A 252 -12.90 -24.83 11.90
N ALA A 253 -13.31 -24.19 10.80
CA ALA A 253 -14.71 -24.12 10.41
C ALA A 253 -15.32 -25.53 10.21
N ILE A 254 -14.59 -26.43 9.54
CA ILE A 254 -15.02 -27.81 9.33
C ILE A 254 -15.20 -28.55 10.67
N MET A 255 -14.28 -28.37 11.62
CA MET A 255 -14.38 -28.99 12.95
C MET A 255 -15.59 -28.46 13.73
N VAL A 256 -15.81 -27.15 13.76
CA VAL A 256 -17.00 -26.54 14.39
C VAL A 256 -18.30 -27.13 13.82
N PHE A 257 -18.34 -27.33 12.48
CA PHE A 257 -19.48 -27.97 11.84
C PHE A 257 -19.65 -29.44 12.30
N GLN A 258 -18.57 -30.21 12.39
CA GLN A 258 -18.63 -31.62 12.80
C GLN A 258 -19.16 -31.77 14.22
N GLU A 259 -18.74 -30.90 15.15
CA GLU A 259 -19.21 -30.89 16.54
C GLU A 259 -20.71 -30.63 16.63
N ASN A 260 -21.23 -29.70 15.84
CA ASN A 260 -22.63 -29.29 15.83
C ASN A 260 -23.49 -30.07 14.82
N GLY A 261 -22.91 -30.94 14.02
CA GLY A 261 -23.53 -31.52 12.82
C GLY A 261 -24.80 -32.33 13.08
N HIS A 262 -24.91 -32.99 14.24
CA HIS A 262 -26.12 -33.75 14.61
C HIS A 262 -27.30 -32.81 14.88
N ASP A 263 -27.12 -31.78 15.68
CA ASP A 263 -28.15 -30.76 15.99
C ASP A 263 -28.59 -30.01 14.74
N VAL A 264 -27.62 -29.61 13.91
CA VAL A 264 -27.86 -28.98 12.61
C VAL A 264 -28.70 -29.87 11.71
N SER A 265 -28.37 -31.18 11.61
CA SER A 265 -29.11 -32.11 10.78
C SER A 265 -30.56 -32.29 11.27
N GLN A 266 -30.77 -32.38 12.59
CA GLN A 266 -32.14 -32.50 13.15
C GLN A 266 -32.99 -31.27 12.86
N ARG A 267 -32.42 -30.07 13.01
CA ARG A 267 -33.14 -28.81 12.72
C ARG A 267 -33.52 -28.72 11.24
N ILE A 268 -32.60 -29.10 10.35
CA ILE A 268 -32.88 -29.13 8.90
C ILE A 268 -33.94 -30.14 8.57
N PHE A 269 -33.91 -31.35 9.14
CA PHE A 269 -34.95 -32.35 8.92
C PHE A 269 -36.32 -31.89 9.43
N THR A 270 -36.35 -31.04 10.44
CA THR A 270 -37.60 -30.42 10.93
C THR A 270 -38.12 -29.36 9.97
N GLY A 271 -37.24 -28.51 9.43
CA GLY A 271 -37.59 -27.39 8.53
C GLY A 271 -37.86 -27.83 7.08
N CYS A 272 -36.97 -28.67 6.51
CA CYS A 272 -37.05 -29.12 5.12
C CYS A 272 -37.76 -30.44 4.92
N GLY A 273 -38.24 -31.08 6.01
CA GLY A 273 -38.86 -32.40 5.98
C GLY A 273 -37.83 -33.56 6.03
N ARG A 274 -38.34 -34.78 6.25
CA ARG A 274 -37.47 -35.96 6.30
C ARG A 274 -37.03 -36.37 4.90
N PRO A 275 -35.72 -36.50 4.63
CA PRO A 275 -35.22 -36.92 3.33
C PRO A 275 -35.48 -38.43 3.09
N VAL A 276 -35.41 -38.81 1.81
CA VAL A 276 -35.63 -40.22 1.39
C VAL A 276 -34.39 -41.05 1.72
N LEU A 277 -34.58 -42.20 2.37
CA LEU A 277 -33.50 -43.16 2.62
C LEU A 277 -32.88 -43.64 1.29
N GLY A 278 -31.56 -43.55 1.19
CA GLY A 278 -30.82 -44.13 0.09
C GLY A 278 -30.88 -45.65 0.08
N ARG A 279 -30.78 -46.31 -1.11
CA ARG A 279 -30.62 -47.79 -1.17
C ARG A 279 -29.32 -48.15 -0.43
N ARG A 280 -29.43 -49.12 0.56
CA ARG A 280 -28.27 -49.67 1.26
C ARG A 280 -27.26 -50.19 0.23
N ARG A 281 -26.19 -49.49 -0.02
CA ARG A 281 -24.94 -50.11 -0.49
C ARG A 281 -24.36 -50.89 0.69
N ARG A 282 -23.94 -52.15 0.45
CA ARG A 282 -23.24 -52.97 1.45
C ARG A 282 -22.13 -52.10 2.09
N ARG A 283 -22.22 -51.95 3.43
CA ARG A 283 -21.24 -51.25 4.23
C ARG A 283 -19.86 -51.91 4.01
N ASP A 284 -18.98 -51.19 3.38
CA ASP A 284 -17.57 -51.28 3.76
C ASP A 284 -17.48 -50.56 5.12
N ASN A 285 -17.33 -51.35 6.19
CA ASN A 285 -17.10 -50.85 7.53
C ASN A 285 -15.67 -50.29 7.60
N ARG A 286 -15.47 -49.09 7.03
CA ARG A 286 -14.45 -48.17 7.51
C ARG A 286 -15.18 -47.15 8.35
N GLU A 287 -15.32 -47.50 9.60
CA GLU A 287 -15.54 -46.54 10.66
C GLU A 287 -14.42 -45.49 10.52
N LEU A 288 -14.79 -44.28 10.17
CA LEU A 288 -13.91 -43.12 10.21
C LEU A 288 -13.65 -42.83 11.69
N GLU A 289 -12.71 -43.64 12.29
CA GLU A 289 -12.04 -43.23 13.50
C GLU A 289 -11.22 -42.00 13.17
N LEU A 290 -11.81 -40.81 13.43
CA LEU A 290 -11.11 -39.57 13.55
C LEU A 290 -10.40 -39.55 14.93
N GLU A 291 -9.54 -40.54 15.18
CA GLU A 291 -8.66 -40.49 16.33
C GLU A 291 -7.60 -39.45 16.10
N SER A 292 -7.63 -38.44 16.99
CA SER A 292 -6.56 -37.52 17.35
C SER A 292 -5.71 -37.03 16.17
N LEU A 293 -6.16 -35.90 15.58
CA LEU A 293 -5.32 -35.10 14.70
C LEU A 293 -4.14 -34.55 15.51
N ASN A 294 -3.05 -35.30 15.54
CA ASN A 294 -1.76 -34.77 15.96
C ASN A 294 -1.29 -33.76 14.91
N PHE A 295 -1.50 -32.48 15.19
CA PHE A 295 -0.83 -31.41 14.47
C PHE A 295 0.65 -31.39 14.89
N ASP A 296 1.44 -32.34 14.40
CA ASP A 296 2.90 -32.21 14.40
C ASP A 296 3.22 -31.05 13.47
N GLN A 297 3.36 -29.89 14.10
CA GLN A 297 3.92 -28.70 13.49
C GLN A 297 5.39 -29.03 13.21
N GLU A 298 5.70 -29.56 12.01
CA GLU A 298 7.07 -29.62 11.52
C GLU A 298 7.61 -28.17 11.50
N THR A 299 8.25 -27.81 12.61
CA THR A 299 9.17 -26.70 12.66
C THR A 299 10.42 -27.10 11.87
N GLN A 300 10.34 -27.00 10.54
CA GLN A 300 11.55 -26.90 9.75
C GLN A 300 12.21 -25.58 10.13
N THR A 301 13.23 -25.69 10.96
CA THR A 301 14.24 -24.65 11.15
C THR A 301 15.08 -24.57 9.88
N ASP A 302 14.50 -23.95 8.85
CA ASP A 302 15.24 -23.56 7.66
C ASP A 302 15.88 -22.20 7.98
N ASP A 303 17.20 -22.08 7.81
CA ASP A 303 17.97 -20.82 8.00
C ASP A 303 17.56 -19.69 7.00
N ARG A 304 16.52 -19.92 6.20
CA ARG A 304 15.95 -18.92 5.31
C ARG A 304 15.12 -17.91 6.12
N PRO A 305 15.23 -16.61 5.82
CA PRO A 305 14.41 -15.60 6.48
C PRO A 305 12.93 -15.97 6.32
N SER A 306 12.16 -15.89 7.40
CA SER A 306 10.74 -16.23 7.37
C SER A 306 10.01 -15.36 6.32
N THR A 307 9.01 -15.93 5.67
CA THR A 307 8.20 -15.18 4.67
C THR A 307 7.66 -13.87 5.24
N ALA A 308 7.32 -13.86 6.53
CA ALA A 308 6.89 -12.67 7.25
C ALA A 308 7.99 -11.58 7.30
N ALA A 309 9.24 -11.97 7.56
CA ALA A 309 10.37 -11.05 7.57
C ALA A 309 10.67 -10.48 6.17
N ILE A 310 10.49 -11.30 5.12
CA ILE A 310 10.64 -10.85 3.72
C ILE A 310 9.57 -9.81 3.37
N LEU A 311 8.29 -10.06 3.70
CA LEU A 311 7.20 -9.09 3.48
C LEU A 311 7.46 -7.79 4.23
N GLU A 312 7.82 -7.92 5.51
CA GLU A 312 8.08 -6.76 6.37
C GLU A 312 9.22 -5.90 5.81
N LYS A 313 10.36 -6.51 5.44
CA LYS A 313 11.49 -5.83 4.80
C LYS A 313 11.04 -5.14 3.51
N LEU A 314 10.35 -5.87 2.63
CA LEU A 314 9.91 -5.37 1.33
C LEU A 314 8.97 -4.16 1.45
N VAL A 315 7.98 -4.22 2.35
CA VAL A 315 7.03 -3.12 2.58
C VAL A 315 7.74 -1.92 3.22
N LYS A 316 8.60 -2.13 4.23
CA LYS A 316 9.36 -1.06 4.90
C LYS A 316 10.30 -0.34 3.93
N GLU A 317 11.06 -1.08 3.14
CA GLU A 317 11.98 -0.49 2.14
C GLU A 317 11.22 0.27 1.05
N THR A 318 10.11 -0.30 0.54
CA THR A 318 9.27 0.38 -0.45
C THR A 318 8.67 1.66 0.12
N ARG A 319 8.12 1.59 1.33
CA ARG A 319 7.62 2.75 2.07
C ARG A 319 8.67 3.86 2.18
N GLN A 320 9.90 3.51 2.57
CA GLN A 320 10.98 4.47 2.71
C GLN A 320 11.33 5.12 1.38
N ARG A 321 11.46 4.35 0.30
CA ARG A 321 11.75 4.89 -1.04
C ARG A 321 10.66 5.82 -1.56
N VAL A 322 9.39 5.50 -1.28
CA VAL A 322 8.28 6.39 -1.62
C VAL A 322 8.33 7.67 -0.79
N ARG A 323 8.59 7.59 0.52
CA ARG A 323 8.78 8.77 1.39
C ARG A 323 9.93 9.67 0.93
N ASP A 324 11.05 9.09 0.51
CA ASP A 324 12.22 9.81 0.00
C ASP A 324 11.91 10.60 -1.29
N SER A 325 10.83 10.24 -1.98
CA SER A 325 10.36 10.95 -3.17
C SER A 325 9.41 12.13 -2.88
N ARG A 326 9.15 12.43 -1.61
CA ARG A 326 8.32 13.58 -1.23
C ARG A 326 8.92 14.88 -1.75
N GLN A 327 8.08 15.77 -2.29
CA GLN A 327 8.50 17.03 -2.90
C GLN A 327 9.47 16.87 -4.09
N PHE A 328 9.50 15.70 -4.70
CA PHE A 328 10.41 15.40 -5.80
C PHE A 328 10.31 16.41 -6.95
N TRP A 329 9.10 16.82 -7.30
CA TRP A 329 8.86 17.71 -8.44
C TRP A 329 9.29 19.15 -8.18
N VAL A 330 9.18 19.61 -6.95
CA VAL A 330 9.63 20.95 -6.53
C VAL A 330 11.16 20.99 -6.39
N TYR A 331 11.79 19.90 -5.95
CA TYR A 331 13.25 19.83 -5.85
C TYR A 331 13.98 19.50 -7.16
N LEU A 332 13.25 19.03 -8.19
CA LEU A 332 13.84 18.67 -9.48
C LEU A 332 14.63 19.82 -10.15
N PRO A 333 14.16 21.10 -10.17
CA PRO A 333 14.93 22.23 -10.66
C PRO A 333 16.30 22.38 -10.01
N TYR A 334 16.34 22.32 -8.69
CA TYR A 334 17.57 22.48 -7.91
C TYR A 334 18.54 21.32 -8.16
N LYS A 335 18.03 20.09 -8.26
CA LYS A 335 18.86 18.93 -8.58
C LYS A 335 19.52 19.07 -9.94
N LEU A 336 18.79 19.52 -10.95
CA LEU A 336 19.35 19.72 -12.29
C LEU A 336 20.39 20.86 -12.32
N CYS A 337 20.22 21.90 -11.51
CA CYS A 337 21.19 22.96 -11.38
C CYS A 337 22.50 22.48 -10.77
N ASN A 338 22.46 21.56 -9.79
CA ASN A 338 23.64 21.07 -9.10
C ASN A 338 24.49 20.10 -9.94
N ASP A 339 23.97 19.57 -11.05
CA ASP A 339 24.69 18.66 -11.94
C ASP A 339 25.74 19.40 -12.83
N GLY A 340 26.47 20.38 -12.26
CA GLY A 340 27.60 21.08 -12.92
C GLY A 340 27.18 22.29 -13.77
N LEU A 341 25.97 22.80 -13.61
CA LEU A 341 25.46 23.98 -14.33
C LEU A 341 25.61 25.29 -13.57
N VAL A 342 25.92 25.22 -12.27
CA VAL A 342 25.96 26.39 -11.38
C VAL A 342 27.29 26.53 -10.65
N VAL A 343 27.63 27.76 -10.29
CA VAL A 343 28.72 28.09 -9.37
C VAL A 343 28.21 27.92 -7.93
N PRO A 344 29.00 27.35 -7.00
CA PRO A 344 28.64 27.32 -5.58
C PRO A 344 28.29 28.72 -5.06
N ALA A 345 27.29 28.83 -4.18
CA ALA A 345 26.76 30.07 -3.66
C ALA A 345 27.76 31.03 -2.99
N SER A 346 28.99 30.56 -2.69
CA SER A 346 30.05 31.34 -2.11
C SER A 346 30.78 32.32 -3.08
N ASN A 347 30.52 32.18 -4.41
CA ASN A 347 31.17 32.98 -5.45
C ASN A 347 30.16 33.72 -6.32
N THR A 348 29.31 34.53 -5.73
CA THR A 348 28.18 35.19 -6.42
C THR A 348 28.62 36.23 -7.46
N LYS A 349 29.85 36.81 -7.33
CA LYS A 349 30.36 37.81 -8.28
C LYS A 349 31.11 37.22 -9.48
N GLU A 350 31.42 35.95 -9.47
CA GLU A 350 32.19 35.27 -10.52
C GLU A 350 31.34 34.37 -11.41
N CYS A 351 30.02 34.50 -11.32
CA CYS A 351 29.06 33.69 -12.08
C CYS A 351 28.44 34.48 -13.22
N TRP A 352 27.90 33.77 -14.20
CA TRP A 352 27.16 34.34 -15.33
C TRP A 352 25.72 34.65 -14.94
N ASN A 353 25.31 35.92 -15.01
CA ASN A 353 23.96 36.38 -14.63
C ASN A 353 22.97 36.46 -15.80
N GLY A 354 23.38 36.02 -17.00
CA GLY A 354 22.57 36.08 -18.22
C GLY A 354 22.95 37.17 -19.19
N THR A 355 23.80 38.16 -18.75
CA THR A 355 24.27 39.27 -19.56
C THR A 355 25.77 39.49 -19.42
N HIS A 356 26.31 39.36 -18.24
CA HIS A 356 27.76 39.51 -17.92
C HIS A 356 28.12 38.68 -16.69
N VAL A 357 29.39 38.66 -16.34
CA VAL A 357 29.91 38.01 -15.14
C VAL A 357 29.74 38.96 -13.96
N ASP A 358 28.72 38.70 -13.14
CA ASP A 358 28.38 39.45 -11.94
C ASP A 358 27.28 38.75 -11.16
N GLU A 359 26.88 39.31 -10.01
CA GLU A 359 25.80 38.84 -9.18
C GLU A 359 24.45 38.85 -9.91
N TYR A 360 23.64 37.80 -9.70
CA TYR A 360 22.26 37.73 -10.19
C TYR A 360 21.34 38.39 -9.19
N ILE A 361 20.66 39.44 -9.58
CA ILE A 361 19.90 40.34 -8.69
C ILE A 361 18.41 39.96 -8.51
N TYR A 362 17.89 39.06 -9.33
CA TYR A 362 16.49 38.68 -9.22
C TYR A 362 16.28 37.60 -8.18
N PRO A 363 15.24 37.71 -7.33
CA PRO A 363 14.94 36.69 -6.36
C PRO A 363 14.51 35.37 -7.03
N VAL A 364 14.73 34.27 -6.35
CA VAL A 364 14.26 32.96 -6.81
C VAL A 364 12.73 32.93 -6.73
N SER A 365 12.09 32.56 -7.83
CA SER A 365 10.63 32.44 -7.93
C SER A 365 10.05 31.48 -6.90
N SER A 366 8.79 31.66 -6.53
CA SER A 366 8.06 30.71 -5.69
C SER A 366 8.03 29.31 -6.31
N ASP A 367 7.86 28.30 -5.45
CA ASP A 367 7.71 26.93 -5.88
C ASP A 367 6.29 26.69 -6.43
N GLY A 368 6.15 25.70 -7.32
CA GLY A 368 4.89 25.29 -7.88
C GLY A 368 4.58 25.89 -9.26
N GLU A 369 3.33 25.79 -9.65
CA GLU A 369 2.89 26.16 -11.00
C GLU A 369 2.71 27.66 -11.22
N THR A 370 2.33 28.40 -10.18
CA THR A 370 2.01 29.83 -10.26
C THR A 370 3.27 30.70 -10.12
N GLN A 371 4.19 30.57 -11.05
CA GLN A 371 5.42 31.37 -11.10
C GLN A 371 5.17 32.69 -11.85
N ILE A 372 4.18 33.46 -11.44
CA ILE A 372 3.73 34.72 -12.13
C ILE A 372 4.87 35.72 -12.30
N LEU A 373 5.88 35.68 -11.43
CA LEU A 373 7.02 36.60 -11.40
C LEU A 373 8.34 35.95 -11.80
N ASN A 374 8.33 34.80 -12.50
CA ASN A 374 9.59 34.22 -12.95
C ASN A 374 10.26 35.15 -13.98
N PRO A 375 11.47 35.70 -13.67
CA PRO A 375 12.12 36.67 -14.52
C PRO A 375 12.71 36.06 -15.80
N GLU A 376 12.95 34.72 -15.83
CA GLU A 376 13.68 34.06 -16.90
C GLU A 376 12.77 33.37 -17.93
N VAL A 377 11.71 32.72 -17.45
CA VAL A 377 10.78 31.97 -18.30
C VAL A 377 9.35 32.33 -17.92
N ARG A 378 8.61 32.87 -18.85
CA ARG A 378 7.19 33.16 -18.64
C ARG A 378 6.38 31.89 -18.82
N SER A 379 5.71 31.47 -17.75
CA SER A 379 4.77 30.36 -17.80
C SER A 379 3.43 30.85 -18.33
N SER A 380 3.31 31.02 -19.67
CA SER A 380 2.08 31.43 -20.31
C SER A 380 1.57 30.34 -21.24
N GLY A 381 0.50 29.66 -20.82
CA GLY A 381 -0.16 28.68 -21.67
C GLY A 381 -1.02 27.68 -20.89
N PRO A 382 -1.98 27.03 -21.56
CA PRO A 382 -2.75 25.96 -20.94
C PRO A 382 -1.84 24.78 -20.59
N ARG A 383 -2.15 24.09 -19.48
CA ARG A 383 -1.45 22.86 -19.11
C ARG A 383 -1.50 21.84 -20.26
N PRO A 384 -0.41 21.18 -20.61
CA PRO A 384 -0.43 20.03 -21.52
C PRO A 384 -1.39 18.96 -21.02
N THR A 385 -2.09 18.29 -21.93
CA THR A 385 -3.00 17.19 -21.60
C THR A 385 -2.30 16.11 -20.75
N ILE A 386 -1.06 15.76 -21.11
CA ILE A 386 -0.24 14.78 -20.39
C ILE A 386 -0.15 15.11 -18.89
N ALA A 387 0.18 16.35 -18.51
CA ALA A 387 0.29 16.73 -17.10
C ALA A 387 -1.05 16.60 -16.35
N ARG A 388 -2.16 16.97 -17.00
CA ARG A 388 -3.51 16.81 -16.42
C ARG A 388 -3.89 15.35 -16.23
N ASP A 389 -3.59 14.51 -17.21
CA ASP A 389 -3.88 13.08 -17.17
C ASP A 389 -3.08 12.40 -16.05
N GLN A 390 -1.82 12.81 -15.83
CA GLN A 390 -1.01 12.28 -14.75
C GLN A 390 -1.48 12.76 -13.35
N ILE A 391 -1.94 14.00 -13.24
CA ILE A 391 -2.58 14.51 -12.01
C ILE A 391 -3.83 13.69 -11.71
N PHE A 392 -4.69 13.47 -12.71
CA PHE A 392 -5.89 12.64 -12.55
C PHE A 392 -5.57 11.21 -12.13
N ALA A 393 -4.57 10.58 -12.75
CA ALA A 393 -4.12 9.24 -12.37
C ALA A 393 -3.64 9.17 -10.91
N LEU A 394 -2.85 10.17 -10.47
CA LEU A 394 -2.41 10.28 -9.07
C LEU A 394 -3.57 10.47 -8.11
N THR A 395 -4.52 11.35 -8.42
CA THR A 395 -5.70 11.59 -7.60
C THR A 395 -6.55 10.34 -7.47
N THR A 396 -6.78 9.64 -8.57
CA THR A 396 -7.57 8.38 -8.62
C THR A 396 -6.93 7.31 -7.75
N ILE A 397 -5.64 7.03 -7.94
CA ILE A 397 -4.97 5.99 -7.15
C ILE A 397 -4.83 6.39 -5.67
N THR A 398 -4.67 7.67 -5.37
CA THR A 398 -4.64 8.19 -3.99
C THR A 398 -5.99 7.95 -3.28
N ASN A 399 -7.10 8.17 -3.97
CA ASN A 399 -8.43 7.89 -3.41
C ASN A 399 -8.64 6.40 -3.19
N ARG A 400 -8.20 5.54 -4.12
CA ARG A 400 -8.21 4.08 -3.94
C ARG A 400 -7.37 3.64 -2.72
N LEU A 401 -6.19 4.23 -2.53
CA LEU A 401 -5.37 3.98 -1.33
C LEU A 401 -6.08 4.39 -0.04
N LYS A 402 -6.79 5.52 -0.04
CA LYS A 402 -7.58 5.97 1.12
C LYS A 402 -8.72 5.00 1.44
N SER A 403 -9.45 4.53 0.44
CA SER A 403 -10.51 3.51 0.61
C SER A 403 -9.93 2.20 1.15
N ALA A 404 -8.83 1.72 0.58
CA ALA A 404 -8.13 0.52 1.03
C ALA A 404 -7.61 0.63 2.47
N PHE A 405 -7.10 1.80 2.88
CA PHE A 405 -6.69 2.06 4.26
C PHE A 405 -7.85 1.90 5.25
N ASN A 406 -9.06 2.32 4.87
CA ASN A 406 -10.27 2.19 5.67
C ASN A 406 -10.87 0.77 5.61
N GLY A 407 -10.30 -0.13 4.81
CA GLY A 407 -10.81 -1.49 4.60
C GLY A 407 -12.09 -1.53 3.76
N GLN A 408 -12.36 -0.47 3.01
CA GLN A 408 -13.47 -0.36 2.07
C GLN A 408 -13.08 -0.96 0.73
N ASP A 409 -14.07 -1.43 -0.01
CA ASP A 409 -13.85 -1.90 -1.38
C ASP A 409 -13.41 -0.76 -2.29
N VAL A 410 -12.76 -1.12 -3.39
CA VAL A 410 -12.23 -0.18 -4.37
C VAL A 410 -12.86 -0.50 -5.71
N ASP A 411 -13.47 0.50 -6.32
CA ASP A 411 -13.99 0.37 -7.67
C ASP A 411 -12.85 0.32 -8.70
N TRP A 412 -12.81 -0.74 -9.50
CA TRP A 412 -11.78 -1.02 -10.50
C TRP A 412 -12.26 -0.80 -11.94
N ILE A 413 -13.51 -0.39 -12.14
CA ILE A 413 -14.16 -0.32 -13.47
C ILE A 413 -13.39 0.60 -14.43
N ASP A 414 -12.73 1.64 -13.92
CA ASP A 414 -11.98 2.60 -14.75
C ASP A 414 -10.62 2.10 -15.25
N THR A 415 -10.24 0.85 -14.97
CA THR A 415 -8.91 0.32 -15.35
C THR A 415 -8.95 -0.67 -16.51
N GLU A 416 -10.11 -0.99 -17.05
CA GLU A 416 -10.24 -2.01 -18.10
C GLU A 416 -9.73 -1.56 -19.48
N ASP A 417 -9.55 -0.26 -19.75
CA ASP A 417 -9.09 0.28 -21.03
C ASP A 417 -7.57 0.42 -21.16
N THR A 418 -6.80 0.13 -20.12
CA THR A 418 -5.36 -0.03 -20.25
C THR A 418 -5.01 -1.51 -20.36
N GLU A 419 -5.25 -2.09 -21.53
CA GLU A 419 -4.61 -3.34 -21.91
C GLU A 419 -3.12 -3.25 -21.58
N TRP A 420 -2.70 -4.11 -20.67
CA TRP A 420 -1.30 -4.45 -20.50
C TRP A 420 -0.82 -5.13 -21.79
N SER A 421 -0.62 -4.36 -22.85
CA SER A 421 0.12 -4.77 -24.05
C SER A 421 1.60 -4.82 -23.70
N GLY A 422 1.96 -5.78 -22.87
CA GLY A 422 3.32 -6.28 -22.75
C GLY A 422 3.64 -7.09 -24.01
N SER A 423 3.88 -6.41 -25.13
CA SER A 423 4.50 -6.99 -26.32
C SER A 423 5.96 -7.29 -26.00
N GLY A 424 6.18 -8.39 -25.29
CA GLY A 424 7.48 -9.00 -25.07
C GLY A 424 7.59 -10.24 -25.93
N SER A 425 8.03 -10.11 -27.18
CA SER A 425 8.63 -11.20 -27.94
C SER A 425 9.90 -11.63 -27.21
N GLY A 426 9.80 -12.64 -26.37
CA GLY A 426 10.92 -13.36 -25.78
C GLY A 426 10.80 -14.81 -26.18
N SER A 427 11.59 -15.22 -27.16
CA SER A 427 11.88 -16.63 -27.50
C SER A 427 12.34 -17.34 -26.23
N GLY A 428 11.72 -18.49 -25.96
CA GLY A 428 12.04 -19.33 -24.81
C GLY A 428 13.46 -19.87 -24.89
N ASP A 429 14.13 -19.75 -23.75
CA ASP A 429 15.16 -20.69 -23.35
C ASP A 429 14.88 -21.08 -21.88
N SER A 430 14.77 -22.37 -21.69
CA SER A 430 14.68 -23.01 -20.39
C SER A 430 15.91 -22.64 -19.58
N ILE A 431 15.71 -21.87 -18.51
CA ILE A 431 16.78 -21.60 -17.54
C ILE A 431 16.41 -22.32 -16.25
N ASP A 432 17.34 -23.18 -15.85
CA ASP A 432 17.40 -23.92 -14.62
C ASP A 432 17.15 -23.00 -13.40
N GLN A 433 16.48 -23.58 -12.42
CA GLN A 433 16.25 -22.98 -11.10
C GLN A 433 17.59 -22.77 -10.39
N ASP A 434 18.12 -21.55 -10.50
CA ASP A 434 19.14 -21.11 -9.56
C ASP A 434 18.48 -20.53 -8.30
N PRO A 435 18.97 -20.87 -7.10
CA PRO A 435 18.47 -20.36 -5.85
C PRO A 435 18.69 -18.85 -5.80
N ILE A 436 17.69 -18.12 -5.34
CA ILE A 436 17.72 -16.69 -5.06
C ILE A 436 18.86 -16.40 -4.09
N THR A 437 20.03 -16.11 -4.62
CA THR A 437 21.09 -15.48 -3.85
C THR A 437 20.71 -14.03 -3.66
N ASP A 438 20.70 -13.62 -2.41
CA ASP A 438 20.49 -12.25 -1.94
C ASP A 438 21.75 -11.43 -2.31
N ASP A 439 21.98 -11.23 -3.62
CA ASP A 439 22.96 -10.27 -4.07
C ASP A 439 22.34 -8.89 -3.82
N GLU A 440 22.68 -8.35 -2.64
CA GLU A 440 22.60 -6.93 -2.41
C GLU A 440 23.22 -6.24 -3.62
N ASP A 441 22.44 -5.34 -4.25
CA ASP A 441 22.84 -4.50 -5.34
C ASP A 441 24.19 -3.84 -5.00
N GLY A 442 25.24 -4.54 -5.24
CA GLY A 442 26.58 -4.01 -5.33
C GLY A 442 26.64 -3.15 -6.59
N PHE A 443 26.13 -1.93 -6.53
CA PHE A 443 26.65 -0.87 -7.36
C PHE A 443 28.11 -0.73 -6.96
N LYS A 444 29.00 -1.37 -7.70
CA LYS A 444 30.39 -1.00 -7.73
C LYS A 444 30.44 0.46 -8.16
N GLU A 445 30.51 1.34 -7.18
CA GLU A 445 31.04 2.67 -7.37
C GLU A 445 32.45 2.48 -7.93
N GLY A 446 32.61 2.89 -9.19
CA GLY A 446 33.92 3.10 -9.77
C GLY A 446 34.67 4.09 -8.89
N SER A 447 35.81 3.65 -8.38
CA SER A 447 36.81 4.41 -7.67
C SER A 447 36.99 5.81 -8.28
N GLY A 448 36.71 6.83 -7.51
CA GLY A 448 37.16 8.15 -7.86
C GLY A 448 36.21 9.28 -7.40
N TYR A 449 36.63 9.94 -6.33
CA TYR A 449 36.10 11.17 -5.77
C TYR A 449 34.84 11.07 -4.91
N GLU A 450 35.01 11.02 -3.60
CA GLU A 450 34.04 11.53 -2.64
C GLU A 450 33.87 13.04 -2.86
N PRO A 451 32.69 13.51 -3.30
CA PRO A 451 32.33 14.88 -3.05
C PRO A 451 31.81 14.92 -1.61
N LYS A 452 32.51 15.56 -0.73
CA LYS A 452 31.96 16.06 0.53
C LYS A 452 30.68 16.83 0.18
N SER A 453 29.53 16.19 0.29
CA SER A 453 28.24 16.83 0.21
C SER A 453 27.99 17.58 1.53
N SER A 454 28.52 18.76 1.64
CA SER A 454 27.92 19.77 2.50
C SER A 454 26.73 20.33 1.73
N LEU A 455 25.56 19.70 1.89
CA LEU A 455 24.30 20.39 1.70
C LEU A 455 24.33 21.61 2.62
N PRO A 456 24.01 22.83 2.14
CA PRO A 456 23.79 23.94 3.03
C PRO A 456 22.63 23.55 3.96
N GLU A 457 22.88 23.52 5.25
CA GLU A 457 21.86 23.36 6.27
C GLU A 457 20.83 24.48 6.07
N ILE A 458 19.62 24.12 5.71
CA ILE A 458 18.48 25.02 5.71
C ILE A 458 18.33 25.53 7.15
N PRO A 459 18.29 26.86 7.40
CA PRO A 459 18.12 27.41 8.73
C PRO A 459 16.85 26.84 9.37
N LYS A 460 17.00 26.16 10.50
CA LYS A 460 15.91 25.52 11.27
C LYS A 460 14.95 26.51 11.95
N LYS A 461 14.93 27.78 11.56
CA LYS A 461 13.98 28.76 12.10
C LYS A 461 13.41 29.61 10.96
N LEU A 462 12.22 29.23 10.50
CA LEU A 462 11.30 30.23 9.97
C LEU A 462 10.86 31.12 11.14
N PRO A 463 10.88 32.46 10.99
CA PRO A 463 10.20 33.32 11.93
C PRO A 463 8.71 33.02 11.91
N PRO A 464 8.00 33.10 13.04
CA PRO A 464 6.56 32.85 13.09
C PRO A 464 5.85 33.85 12.16
N ALA A 465 4.99 33.33 11.30
CA ALA A 465 4.13 34.13 10.46
C ALA A 465 3.27 35.03 11.34
N VAL A 466 3.44 36.36 11.19
CA VAL A 466 2.59 37.35 11.79
C VAL A 466 1.25 37.30 11.05
N HIS A 467 0.25 36.68 11.66
CA HIS A 467 -1.12 36.79 11.22
C HIS A 467 -1.61 38.21 11.53
N PRO A 468 -2.21 38.92 10.58
CA PRO A 468 -2.94 40.15 10.91
C PRO A 468 -4.18 39.76 11.70
N GLU A 469 -4.24 40.26 12.91
CA GLU A 469 -5.37 40.16 13.84
C GLU A 469 -6.58 40.87 13.24
N VAL A 470 -7.57 40.09 12.80
CA VAL A 470 -8.89 40.65 12.41
C VAL A 470 -9.67 40.84 13.71
N VAL A 471 -9.78 42.08 14.11
CA VAL A 471 -10.63 42.55 15.22
C VAL A 471 -12.10 42.48 14.76
N PRO A 472 -12.97 41.70 15.40
CA PRO A 472 -14.41 41.79 15.13
C PRO A 472 -15.00 43.04 15.81
N PRO A 473 -16.04 43.67 15.21
CA PRO A 473 -16.64 44.87 15.77
C PRO A 473 -17.43 44.56 17.07
N ARG A 474 -17.20 45.40 18.05
CA ARG A 474 -17.98 45.46 19.31
C ARG A 474 -19.43 45.83 18.97
N MET A 475 -20.37 45.00 19.44
CA MET A 475 -21.75 45.42 19.70
C MET A 475 -21.94 45.64 21.17
N ASP A 476 -22.21 46.86 21.53
CA ASP A 476 -22.72 47.26 22.85
C ASP A 476 -24.17 46.77 22.99
N VAL A 477 -24.48 46.06 24.05
CA VAL A 477 -25.85 45.91 24.54
C VAL A 477 -25.86 45.99 26.06
N GLU A 478 -26.69 46.90 26.51
CA GLU A 478 -26.95 47.39 27.83
C GLU A 478 -27.27 46.32 28.89
N GLN A 479 -26.82 46.61 30.08
CA GLN A 479 -27.27 46.04 31.37
C GLN A 479 -28.76 46.28 31.61
N LYS A 480 -29.47 45.27 32.05
CA LYS A 480 -30.56 45.44 33.04
C LYS A 480 -30.52 44.33 34.08
N THR A 481 -30.27 44.79 35.30
CA THR A 481 -30.43 44.13 36.58
C THR A 481 -31.90 43.81 36.88
N SER A 482 -32.16 42.64 37.44
CA SER A 482 -33.08 42.50 38.61
C SER A 482 -33.02 41.09 39.22
N SER A 483 -32.67 41.09 40.39
CA SER A 483 -32.94 40.40 41.66
C SER A 483 -34.15 39.47 41.71
N SER A 484 -33.96 38.36 42.40
CA SER A 484 -34.77 37.83 43.49
C SER A 484 -35.10 36.33 43.45
N ASN A 485 -34.52 35.69 44.45
CA ASN A 485 -35.10 34.78 45.47
C ASN A 485 -35.79 33.46 45.12
N ASN A 486 -35.18 32.44 45.75
CA ASN A 486 -35.78 31.40 46.61
C ASN A 486 -36.68 30.29 46.01
N ASN A 487 -36.32 29.07 46.09
CA ASN A 487 -36.56 28.11 47.19
C ASN A 487 -36.43 26.65 46.73
N ARG A 488 -35.68 25.91 47.51
CA ARG A 488 -35.87 24.50 47.94
C ARG A 488 -36.76 23.56 47.08
N THR A 489 -36.20 22.43 46.67
CA THR A 489 -36.49 21.14 47.34
C THR A 489 -35.58 20.03 46.81
N SER A 490 -35.18 19.20 47.73
CA SER A 490 -34.40 17.99 47.68
C SER A 490 -34.98 16.89 46.79
N THR A 491 -34.15 16.19 46.04
CA THR A 491 -34.23 14.72 45.94
C THR A 491 -32.85 14.14 45.63
N VAL A 492 -32.54 13.13 46.40
CA VAL A 492 -31.36 12.28 46.43
C VAL A 492 -31.38 11.37 45.20
N GLU A 493 -30.26 11.26 44.48
CA GLU A 493 -29.93 10.01 43.84
C GLU A 493 -28.41 9.83 43.65
N ASN A 494 -28.01 8.64 43.97
CA ASN A 494 -26.68 8.11 44.11
C ASN A 494 -25.88 8.10 42.80
N GLY A 495 -24.77 8.80 42.77
CA GLY A 495 -23.73 8.63 41.77
C GLY A 495 -22.51 7.94 42.38
N ALA A 496 -22.35 6.64 42.13
CA ALA A 496 -21.20 5.88 42.54
C ALA A 496 -19.95 6.33 41.76
N SER A 497 -19.06 7.03 42.43
CA SER A 497 -17.72 7.36 41.97
C SER A 497 -16.86 6.09 41.95
N ARG A 498 -16.39 5.68 40.77
CA ARG A 498 -15.39 4.62 40.60
C ARG A 498 -14.04 5.12 41.16
N PRO A 499 -13.39 4.38 42.06
CA PRO A 499 -12.05 4.74 42.52
C PRO A 499 -11.03 4.51 41.43
N LYS A 500 -10.22 5.51 41.11
CA LYS A 500 -9.03 5.38 40.25
C LYS A 500 -7.99 4.56 41.01
N MET A 501 -7.78 3.32 40.61
CA MET A 501 -6.70 2.49 41.15
C MET A 501 -5.34 3.02 40.68
N SER A 502 -4.41 3.20 41.61
CA SER A 502 -3.04 3.60 41.31
C SER A 502 -2.31 2.44 40.59
N LEU A 503 -1.41 2.77 39.65
CA LEU A 503 -0.65 1.81 38.84
C LEU A 503 0.10 0.75 39.67
N SER A 504 0.54 1.12 40.89
CA SER A 504 1.24 0.21 41.79
C SER A 504 0.34 -0.89 42.36
N ARG A 505 -0.96 -0.61 42.62
CA ARG A 505 -1.92 -1.62 43.08
C ARG A 505 -2.38 -2.54 41.99
N ALA A 506 -2.44 -2.08 40.74
CA ALA A 506 -2.73 -2.95 39.58
C ALA A 506 -1.58 -3.93 39.32
N LEU A 507 -0.33 -3.48 39.41
CA LEU A 507 0.85 -4.33 39.22
C LEU A 507 0.95 -5.44 40.27
N THR A 508 0.68 -5.14 41.56
CA THR A 508 0.73 -6.16 42.63
C THR A 508 -0.40 -7.17 42.52
N SER A 509 -1.59 -6.78 42.06
CA SER A 509 -2.72 -7.73 41.90
C SER A 509 -2.55 -8.74 40.77
N TYR A 510 -1.78 -8.40 39.71
CA TYR A 510 -1.58 -9.28 38.58
C TYR A 510 -0.25 -10.03 38.57
N LEU A 511 0.83 -9.44 39.10
CA LEU A 511 2.15 -10.09 39.11
C LEU A 511 2.32 -11.12 40.24
N VAL A 512 1.75 -10.91 41.41
CA VAL A 512 1.91 -11.84 42.53
C VAL A 512 1.32 -13.23 42.22
N PRO A 513 0.11 -13.39 41.64
CA PRO A 513 -0.41 -14.71 41.28
C PRO A 513 0.42 -15.43 40.21
N ILE A 514 0.98 -14.67 39.25
CA ILE A 514 1.81 -15.25 38.18
C ILE A 514 3.14 -15.76 38.73
N VAL A 515 3.78 -15.00 39.62
CA VAL A 515 5.03 -15.43 40.27
C VAL A 515 4.81 -16.64 41.16
N VAL A 516 3.70 -16.71 41.89
CA VAL A 516 3.35 -17.88 42.71
C VAL A 516 3.04 -19.12 41.85
N MET A 517 2.41 -18.94 40.67
CA MET A 517 2.20 -20.08 39.75
C MET A 517 3.49 -20.57 39.11
N TRP A 518 4.47 -19.71 38.86
CA TRP A 518 5.72 -20.09 38.21
C TRP A 518 6.79 -20.60 39.17
N PHE A 519 6.79 -20.13 40.41
CA PHE A 519 7.81 -20.52 41.40
C PHE A 519 7.29 -21.36 42.56
N GLY A 520 5.96 -21.53 42.70
CA GLY A 520 5.33 -22.35 43.74
C GLY A 520 5.47 -23.88 43.52
N GLY A 521 5.85 -24.31 42.31
CA GLY A 521 6.07 -25.74 41.99
C GLY A 521 7.42 -26.31 42.41
N CYS A 522 8.37 -25.49 42.90
CA CYS A 522 9.72 -25.91 43.24
C CYS A 522 9.98 -26.14 44.74
N LEU A 523 8.95 -26.01 45.59
CA LEU A 523 9.11 -26.07 47.07
C LEU A 523 8.52 -27.35 47.72
N THR A 524 7.99 -28.31 46.96
CA THR A 524 7.42 -29.57 47.48
C THR A 524 8.30 -30.82 47.27
N GLU A 525 9.54 -30.66 46.81
CA GLU A 525 10.49 -31.81 46.72
C GLU A 525 11.63 -31.75 47.75
N TRP A 526 11.52 -30.91 48.80
CA TRP A 526 12.47 -30.90 49.92
C TRP A 526 11.76 -30.76 51.26
N LEU A 527 10.83 -31.69 51.56
CA LEU A 527 10.39 -32.00 52.94
C LEU A 527 9.95 -33.45 52.98
#